data_dabf0ab9a0e60e7a1cf367f6e7744010
#
_entry.id   dabf0ab9a0e60e7a1cf367f6e7744010
#
_cell.length_a   1.000
_cell.length_b   1.000
_cell.length_c   1.000
_cell.angle_alpha   90.00
_cell.angle_beta   90.00
_cell.angle_gamma   90.00
#
_symmetry.space_group_name_H-M   'P 1'
#
loop_
_entity.id
_entity.type
_entity.pdbx_description
1 polymer ?
#
loop_
_entity_poly.entity_id
_entity_poly.type
_entity_poly.pdbx_seq_one_letter_code
_entity_poly.pdbx_strand_id
1 'polypeptide(L)'
;MPLSNELWNAPASGGTATPTQLGVMFAGWAGGTYPTGGYSGLSNKINSSGVVASDTAAVATANNSLAGAGYGGDKAIFAFGGDSTGNLNHSNLVSNSGVIATDTDGVGTARGSIGGANFGLDKAIFGFGNSGSATAITNLVSNEGVVASDTSGVGSVRLTLAAAGYAN
;
A
#
# COMPACT_ATOMS: atom_id res chain seq x y z
N MET A 1 37.51 8.30 -1.28
CA MET A 1 37.24 7.00 -1.92
C MET A 1 35.77 7.01 -2.35
N PRO A 2 35.45 6.82 -3.63
CA PRO A 2 34.06 6.70 -4.04
C PRO A 2 33.48 5.38 -3.50
N LEU A 3 32.32 5.42 -2.89
CA LEU A 3 31.58 4.23 -2.49
C LEU A 3 31.20 3.47 -3.75
N SER A 4 31.70 2.26 -3.91
CA SER A 4 31.44 1.41 -5.07
C SER A 4 29.98 0.98 -5.10
N ASN A 5 29.35 1.10 -6.26
CA ASN A 5 27.98 0.65 -6.59
C ASN A 5 27.83 -0.89 -6.58
N GLU A 6 28.75 -1.63 -5.98
CA GLU A 6 28.80 -3.09 -6.10
C GLU A 6 27.87 -3.85 -5.14
N LEU A 7 27.20 -3.16 -4.21
CA LEU A 7 26.27 -3.81 -3.27
C LEU A 7 24.90 -4.15 -3.88
N TRP A 8 24.60 -3.65 -5.10
CA TRP A 8 23.32 -3.94 -5.76
C TRP A 8 23.39 -5.07 -6.80
N ASN A 9 24.58 -5.60 -7.10
CA ASN A 9 24.80 -6.60 -8.13
C ASN A 9 25.51 -7.87 -7.64
N ALA A 10 25.30 -8.27 -6.38
CA ALA A 10 25.79 -9.59 -5.96
C ALA A 10 25.01 -10.68 -6.69
N PRO A 11 25.63 -11.52 -7.55
CA PRO A 11 24.93 -12.63 -8.16
C PRO A 11 24.56 -13.63 -7.08
N ALA A 12 23.26 -13.92 -6.92
CA ALA A 12 22.81 -15.06 -6.13
C ALA A 12 23.35 -16.35 -6.78
N SER A 13 24.23 -17.04 -6.10
CA SER A 13 24.72 -18.36 -6.53
C SER A 13 23.63 -19.40 -6.35
N GLY A 14 23.18 -20.01 -7.44
CA GLY A 14 22.36 -21.23 -7.42
C GLY A 14 20.92 -21.04 -7.91
N GLY A 15 20.73 -21.22 -9.17
CA GLY A 15 19.59 -21.47 -10.02
C GLY A 15 18.22 -21.71 -9.43
N THR A 16 17.47 -20.65 -9.19
CA THR A 16 16.05 -20.48 -9.49
C THR A 16 15.91 -19.05 -9.92
N ALA A 17 15.15 -18.80 -10.98
CA ALA A 17 14.90 -17.43 -11.45
C ALA A 17 14.49 -16.57 -10.25
N THR A 18 15.32 -15.56 -9.93
CA THR A 18 14.95 -14.55 -8.94
C THR A 18 13.58 -14.00 -9.31
N PRO A 19 12.57 -14.04 -8.43
CA PRO A 19 11.31 -13.40 -8.71
C PRO A 19 11.62 -11.95 -9.08
N THR A 20 11.18 -11.52 -10.27
CA THR A 20 11.31 -10.13 -10.69
C THR A 20 10.46 -9.32 -9.72
N GLN A 21 11.07 -8.72 -8.71
CA GLN A 21 10.32 -7.86 -7.80
C GLN A 21 9.84 -6.65 -8.59
N LEU A 22 8.53 -6.50 -8.60
CA LEU A 22 7.83 -5.44 -9.30
C LEU A 22 7.13 -4.57 -8.26
N GLY A 23 6.95 -3.32 -8.57
CA GLY A 23 6.18 -2.40 -7.75
C GLY A 23 4.94 -1.91 -8.49
N VAL A 24 4.01 -1.37 -7.72
CA VAL A 24 2.87 -0.62 -8.25
C VAL A 24 2.61 0.59 -7.35
N MET A 25 2.36 1.73 -7.97
CA MET A 25 1.84 2.92 -7.31
C MET A 25 0.37 3.07 -7.68
N PHE A 26 -0.46 3.50 -6.75
CA PHE A 26 -1.90 3.60 -6.96
C PHE A 26 -2.48 4.79 -6.22
N ALA A 27 -3.47 5.43 -6.85
CA ALA A 27 -4.26 6.52 -6.30
C ALA A 27 -3.45 7.79 -6.00
N GLY A 28 -4.03 8.71 -5.28
CA GLY A 28 -3.40 9.96 -4.88
C GLY A 28 -4.19 11.20 -5.30
N TRP A 29 -3.54 12.36 -5.22
CA TRP A 29 -4.11 13.64 -5.65
C TRP A 29 -3.56 13.99 -7.03
N ALA A 30 -4.42 14.17 -8.02
CA ALA A 30 -4.03 14.49 -9.38
C ALA A 30 -4.63 15.83 -9.85
N GLY A 31 -3.80 16.63 -10.50
CA GLY A 31 -4.18 17.90 -11.14
C GLY A 31 -4.55 19.01 -10.17
N GLY A 32 -4.11 20.22 -10.48
CA GLY A 32 -4.45 21.43 -9.72
C GLY A 32 -3.72 21.57 -8.36
N THR A 33 -3.99 22.72 -7.73
CA THR A 33 -3.50 23.02 -6.38
C THR A 33 -4.50 22.46 -5.36
N TYR A 34 -4.01 21.83 -4.27
CA TYR A 34 -4.88 21.45 -3.17
C TYR A 34 -5.63 22.69 -2.62
N PRO A 35 -6.96 22.67 -2.42
CA PRO A 35 -7.90 21.54 -2.61
C PRO A 35 -8.61 21.51 -3.97
N THR A 36 -8.14 22.20 -5.00
CA THR A 36 -8.83 22.35 -6.29
C THR A 36 -8.52 21.25 -7.31
N GLY A 37 -7.59 20.34 -6.99
CA GLY A 37 -7.34 19.13 -7.76
C GLY A 37 -8.38 18.04 -7.50
N GLY A 38 -8.16 16.86 -8.04
CA GLY A 38 -9.06 15.71 -7.93
C GLY A 38 -8.41 14.49 -7.32
N TYR A 39 -9.21 13.61 -6.79
CA TYR A 39 -8.77 12.26 -6.41
C TYR A 39 -8.43 11.46 -7.65
N SER A 40 -7.42 10.64 -7.57
CA SER A 40 -6.97 9.79 -8.67
C SER A 40 -7.14 8.32 -8.32
N GLY A 41 -7.54 7.52 -9.30
CA GLY A 41 -7.49 6.07 -9.23
C GLY A 41 -6.49 5.48 -10.22
N LEU A 42 -5.63 6.32 -10.80
CA LEU A 42 -4.60 5.88 -11.73
C LEU A 42 -3.57 4.99 -11.04
N SER A 43 -2.97 4.10 -11.79
CA SER A 43 -1.88 3.26 -11.30
C SER A 43 -0.70 3.22 -12.27
N ASN A 44 0.50 3.04 -11.73
CA ASN A 44 1.73 2.89 -12.49
C ASN A 44 2.48 1.66 -12.00
N LYS A 45 2.80 0.78 -12.92
CA LYS A 45 3.66 -0.37 -12.63
C LYS A 45 5.13 0.04 -12.64
N ILE A 46 5.92 -0.60 -11.81
CA ILE A 46 7.36 -0.40 -11.73
C ILE A 46 8.02 -1.74 -12.06
N ASN A 47 8.93 -1.75 -13.03
CA ASN A 47 9.67 -2.97 -13.37
C ASN A 47 10.87 -3.20 -12.43
N SER A 48 11.53 -4.35 -12.58
CA SER A 48 12.69 -4.74 -11.75
C SER A 48 13.91 -3.82 -11.89
N SER A 49 13.94 -2.95 -12.89
CA SER A 49 14.98 -1.92 -13.07
C SER A 49 14.59 -0.57 -12.47
N GLY A 50 13.44 -0.49 -11.76
CA GLY A 50 12.93 0.74 -11.17
C GLY A 50 12.28 1.70 -12.16
N VAL A 51 12.03 1.27 -13.40
CA VAL A 51 11.40 2.13 -14.42
C VAL A 51 9.88 2.10 -14.21
N VAL A 52 9.29 3.28 -14.09
CA VAL A 52 7.85 3.49 -13.94
C VAL A 52 7.20 3.49 -15.32
N ALA A 53 6.16 2.69 -15.48
CA ALA A 53 5.35 2.65 -16.70
C ALA A 53 4.37 3.83 -16.77
N SER A 54 3.79 4.06 -17.94
CA SER A 54 2.71 5.03 -18.12
C SER A 54 1.48 4.69 -17.28
N ASP A 55 0.60 5.67 -17.11
CA ASP A 55 -0.65 5.53 -16.35
C ASP A 55 -1.53 4.41 -16.91
N THR A 56 -2.07 3.63 -16.00
CA THR A 56 -3.16 2.68 -16.25
C THR A 56 -4.44 3.27 -15.68
N ALA A 57 -5.52 3.19 -16.46
CA ALA A 57 -6.82 3.71 -16.07
C ALA A 57 -7.33 3.07 -14.77
N ALA A 58 -8.06 3.86 -14.00
CA ALA A 58 -8.65 3.44 -12.73
C ALA A 58 -9.69 2.32 -12.94
N VAL A 59 -9.66 1.33 -12.05
CA VAL A 59 -10.70 0.28 -11.90
C VAL A 59 -11.32 0.31 -10.49
N ALA A 60 -10.80 1.14 -9.62
CA ALA A 60 -11.19 1.30 -8.22
C ALA A 60 -11.55 2.77 -7.94
N THR A 61 -12.19 3.02 -6.82
CA THR A 61 -12.55 4.38 -6.39
C THR A 61 -11.32 5.27 -6.30
N ALA A 62 -11.39 6.42 -6.94
CA ALA A 62 -10.35 7.44 -6.86
C ALA A 62 -10.26 7.98 -5.41
N ASN A 63 -9.11 7.86 -4.79
CA ASN A 63 -8.89 8.25 -3.40
C ASN A 63 -7.47 8.77 -3.16
N ASN A 64 -7.20 9.23 -1.94
CA ASN A 64 -5.88 9.61 -1.47
C ASN A 64 -5.66 9.15 -0.02
N SER A 65 -4.49 9.43 0.55
CA SER A 65 -4.21 9.16 1.97
C SER A 65 -4.40 7.69 2.40
N LEU A 66 -4.41 6.78 1.43
CA LEU A 66 -4.41 5.33 1.63
C LEU A 66 -3.00 4.83 1.95
N ALA A 67 -2.88 3.57 2.30
CA ALA A 67 -1.58 2.90 2.40
C ALA A 67 -1.56 1.62 1.58
N GLY A 68 -0.35 1.21 1.18
CA GLY A 68 -0.08 -0.06 0.52
C GLY A 68 0.81 -0.96 1.35
N ALA A 69 0.65 -2.27 1.21
CA ALA A 69 1.49 -3.28 1.84
C ALA A 69 1.55 -4.56 0.99
N GLY A 70 2.65 -5.31 1.11
CA GLY A 70 2.78 -6.64 0.49
C GLY A 70 2.07 -7.70 1.33
N TYR A 71 1.49 -8.72 0.68
CA TYR A 71 0.93 -9.92 1.31
C TYR A 71 1.08 -11.14 0.39
N GLY A 72 0.85 -12.35 0.91
CA GLY A 72 0.86 -13.59 0.12
C GLY A 72 2.20 -13.90 -0.53
N GLY A 73 3.27 -13.23 -0.12
CA GLY A 73 4.62 -13.41 -0.65
C GLY A 73 4.91 -12.70 -1.97
N ASP A 74 3.93 -12.53 -2.85
CA ASP A 74 4.09 -12.00 -4.22
C ASP A 74 2.98 -11.02 -4.65
N LYS A 75 2.12 -10.60 -3.74
CA LYS A 75 0.97 -9.72 -3.98
C LYS A 75 1.06 -8.46 -3.14
N ALA A 76 0.18 -7.49 -3.43
CA ALA A 76 0.04 -6.28 -2.64
C ALA A 76 -1.45 -5.96 -2.41
N ILE A 77 -1.70 -5.10 -1.43
CA ILE A 77 -3.02 -4.57 -1.10
C ILE A 77 -2.88 -3.09 -0.82
N PHE A 78 -3.81 -2.30 -1.34
CA PHE A 78 -4.04 -0.93 -0.93
C PHE A 78 -5.33 -0.88 -0.12
N ALA A 79 -5.38 -0.08 0.93
CA ALA A 79 -6.57 0.01 1.75
C ALA A 79 -6.74 1.37 2.42
N PHE A 80 -8.00 1.64 2.80
CA PHE A 80 -8.42 2.86 3.47
C PHE A 80 -8.22 4.11 2.62
N GLY A 81 -7.97 5.27 3.25
CA GLY A 81 -7.81 6.53 2.56
C GLY A 81 -9.05 7.41 2.65
N GLY A 82 -9.23 8.29 1.68
CA GLY A 82 -10.39 9.17 1.62
C GLY A 82 -10.64 9.73 0.24
N ASP A 83 -11.87 10.15 0.01
CA ASP A 83 -12.32 10.82 -1.20
C ASP A 83 -13.13 12.08 -0.87
N SER A 84 -13.88 12.61 -1.85
CA SER A 84 -14.75 13.79 -1.65
C SER A 84 -15.90 13.57 -0.67
N THR A 85 -16.23 12.33 -0.35
CA THR A 85 -17.32 11.96 0.57
C THR A 85 -16.84 11.73 2.00
N GLY A 86 -15.53 11.54 2.20
CA GLY A 86 -14.93 11.35 3.50
C GLY A 86 -13.91 10.23 3.55
N ASN A 87 -13.67 9.69 4.73
CA ASN A 87 -12.79 8.57 4.94
C ASN A 87 -13.40 7.27 4.41
N LEU A 88 -12.55 6.41 3.87
CA LEU A 88 -12.91 5.13 3.27
C LEU A 88 -12.34 3.97 4.10
N ASN A 89 -12.97 2.79 3.98
CA ASN A 89 -12.50 1.56 4.60
C ASN A 89 -12.37 0.38 3.63
N HIS A 90 -12.59 0.60 2.33
CA HIS A 90 -12.42 -0.45 1.34
C HIS A 90 -10.94 -0.77 1.06
N SER A 91 -10.71 -1.86 0.37
CA SER A 91 -9.40 -2.33 -0.05
C SER A 91 -9.39 -2.77 -1.51
N ASN A 92 -8.21 -2.72 -2.11
CA ASN A 92 -7.96 -3.16 -3.48
C ASN A 92 -6.79 -4.14 -3.48
N LEU A 93 -7.06 -5.37 -3.84
CA LEU A 93 -6.03 -6.39 -3.99
C LEU A 93 -5.24 -6.16 -5.28
N VAL A 94 -3.96 -6.42 -5.22
CA VAL A 94 -3.06 -6.38 -6.38
C VAL A 94 -2.51 -7.77 -6.62
N SER A 95 -2.74 -8.30 -7.81
CA SER A 95 -2.21 -9.61 -8.22
C SER A 95 -0.68 -9.57 -8.37
N ASN A 96 -0.05 -10.73 -8.45
CA ASN A 96 1.39 -10.86 -8.73
C ASN A 96 1.80 -10.38 -10.14
N SER A 97 0.84 -10.07 -11.01
CA SER A 97 1.08 -9.39 -12.30
C SER A 97 0.86 -7.87 -12.24
N GLY A 98 0.60 -7.33 -11.04
CA GLY A 98 0.36 -5.90 -10.81
C GLY A 98 -0.99 -5.41 -11.32
N VAL A 99 -1.99 -6.28 -11.40
CA VAL A 99 -3.37 -5.90 -11.73
C VAL A 99 -4.11 -5.56 -10.45
N ILE A 100 -4.65 -4.34 -10.38
CA ILE A 100 -5.45 -3.85 -9.26
C ILE A 100 -6.90 -4.31 -9.47
N ALA A 101 -7.48 -4.93 -8.45
CA ALA A 101 -8.88 -5.33 -8.44
C ALA A 101 -9.80 -4.14 -8.09
N THR A 102 -11.09 -4.28 -8.40
CA THR A 102 -12.14 -3.36 -7.92
C THR A 102 -12.20 -3.33 -6.39
N ASP A 103 -12.92 -2.35 -5.86
CA ASP A 103 -13.08 -2.18 -4.41
C ASP A 103 -13.72 -3.41 -3.77
N THR A 104 -13.17 -3.78 -2.63
CA THR A 104 -13.76 -4.73 -1.69
C THR A 104 -14.22 -3.96 -0.45
N ASP A 105 -15.47 -4.11 -0.07
CA ASP A 105 -16.02 -3.46 1.11
C ASP A 105 -15.22 -3.82 2.36
N GLY A 106 -14.89 -2.81 3.13
CA GLY A 106 -14.04 -2.93 4.29
C GLY A 106 -14.78 -3.31 5.56
N VAL A 107 -14.05 -3.85 6.52
CA VAL A 107 -14.55 -4.30 7.83
C VAL A 107 -13.98 -3.48 8.99
N GLY A 108 -13.34 -2.43 8.80
CA GLY A 108 -12.78 -1.59 9.86
C GLY A 108 -13.35 -0.18 9.85
N THR A 109 -12.93 0.62 10.82
CA THR A 109 -13.24 2.05 10.89
C THR A 109 -12.61 2.78 9.71
N ALA A 110 -13.44 3.47 8.93
CA ALA A 110 -12.99 4.29 7.80
C ALA A 110 -12.02 5.39 8.27
N ARG A 111 -10.84 5.46 7.66
CA ARG A 111 -9.79 6.41 8.04
C ARG A 111 -8.76 6.61 6.95
N GLY A 112 -8.17 7.80 6.93
CA GLY A 112 -7.06 8.14 6.02
C GLY A 112 -5.75 8.42 6.76
N SER A 113 -4.72 8.78 6.03
CA SER A 113 -3.39 9.12 6.57
C SER A 113 -2.81 8.01 7.46
N ILE A 114 -2.97 6.76 7.03
CA ILE A 114 -2.58 5.54 7.73
C ILE A 114 -1.18 5.08 7.32
N GLY A 115 -0.60 4.16 8.09
CA GLY A 115 0.58 3.38 7.72
C GLY A 115 0.22 1.96 7.31
N GLY A 116 0.97 1.40 6.37
CA GLY A 116 0.86 0.00 5.94
C GLY A 116 2.22 -0.65 5.86
N ALA A 117 2.33 -1.89 6.33
CA ALA A 117 3.56 -2.67 6.28
C ALA A 117 3.25 -4.17 6.12
N ASN A 118 4.17 -4.89 5.50
CA ASN A 118 4.16 -6.35 5.52
C ASN A 118 4.86 -6.88 6.79
N PHE A 119 4.46 -8.06 7.24
CA PHE A 119 5.11 -8.78 8.33
C PHE A 119 4.94 -10.30 8.17
N GLY A 120 5.77 -11.09 8.83
CA GLY A 120 5.66 -12.55 8.85
C GLY A 120 5.77 -13.18 7.46
N LEU A 121 6.48 -12.56 6.52
CA LEU A 121 6.73 -12.95 5.13
C LEU A 121 5.53 -12.85 4.19
N ASP A 122 4.30 -13.10 4.64
CA ASP A 122 3.13 -13.26 3.79
C ASP A 122 1.89 -12.47 4.24
N LYS A 123 1.99 -11.69 5.31
CA LYS A 123 0.89 -10.93 5.90
C LYS A 123 1.16 -9.43 5.86
N ALA A 124 0.11 -8.64 6.07
CA ALA A 124 0.22 -7.20 6.18
C ALA A 124 -0.56 -6.66 7.39
N ILE A 125 -0.26 -5.42 7.74
CA ILE A 125 -0.95 -4.67 8.78
C ILE A 125 -1.14 -3.23 8.30
N PHE A 126 -2.32 -2.68 8.56
CA PHE A 126 -2.61 -1.26 8.46
C PHE A 126 -2.84 -0.70 9.85
N GLY A 127 -2.33 0.51 10.11
CA GLY A 127 -2.46 1.06 11.46
C GLY A 127 -2.44 2.57 11.54
N PHE A 128 -2.98 3.05 12.67
CA PHE A 128 -3.07 4.47 12.99
C PHE A 128 -3.95 5.25 12.02
N GLY A 129 -3.70 6.55 11.84
CA GLY A 129 -4.41 7.39 10.88
C GLY A 129 -5.45 8.30 11.51
N ASN A 130 -6.34 8.83 10.67
CA ASN A 130 -7.37 9.82 11.02
C ASN A 130 -8.76 9.25 10.70
N SER A 131 -9.60 9.09 11.72
CA SER A 131 -11.02 8.71 11.62
C SER A 131 -11.95 9.83 12.10
N GLY A 132 -11.56 11.09 11.91
CA GLY A 132 -12.14 12.30 12.53
C GLY A 132 -11.22 12.86 13.60
N SER A 133 -10.38 12.02 14.19
CA SER A 133 -9.24 12.36 15.06
C SER A 133 -8.13 11.31 14.87
N ALA A 134 -6.92 11.60 15.36
CA ALA A 134 -5.84 10.62 15.33
C ALA A 134 -6.22 9.37 16.12
N THR A 135 -5.89 8.19 15.58
CA THR A 135 -6.20 6.89 16.19
C THR A 135 -4.97 5.99 16.25
N ALA A 136 -5.04 4.94 17.07
CA ALA A 136 -4.06 3.86 17.14
C ALA A 136 -4.63 2.51 16.67
N ILE A 137 -5.82 2.47 16.10
CA ILE A 137 -6.48 1.26 15.58
C ILE A 137 -5.58 0.59 14.55
N THR A 138 -5.57 -0.74 14.55
CA THR A 138 -4.88 -1.56 13.55
C THR A 138 -5.80 -2.61 12.95
N ASN A 139 -5.52 -2.99 11.69
CA ASN A 139 -6.18 -4.10 11.00
C ASN A 139 -5.11 -5.01 10.41
N LEU A 140 -5.17 -6.28 10.78
CA LEU A 140 -4.33 -7.31 10.19
C LEU A 140 -4.86 -7.71 8.80
N VAL A 141 -3.97 -8.13 7.94
CA VAL A 141 -4.30 -8.70 6.63
C VAL A 141 -3.72 -10.10 6.55
N SER A 142 -4.56 -11.07 6.21
CA SER A 142 -4.13 -12.45 6.03
C SER A 142 -3.27 -12.63 4.79
N ASN A 143 -2.64 -13.80 4.64
CA ASN A 143 -1.91 -14.18 3.44
C ASN A 143 -2.81 -14.38 2.19
N GLU A 144 -4.13 -14.33 2.36
CA GLU A 144 -5.12 -14.34 1.28
C GLU A 144 -5.62 -12.94 0.92
N GLY A 145 -5.16 -11.90 1.64
CA GLY A 145 -5.56 -10.50 1.42
C GLY A 145 -6.86 -10.11 2.16
N VAL A 146 -7.31 -10.91 3.12
CA VAL A 146 -8.50 -10.60 3.91
C VAL A 146 -8.12 -9.62 5.03
N VAL A 147 -8.76 -8.45 5.03
CA VAL A 147 -8.60 -7.43 6.09
C VAL A 147 -9.48 -7.82 7.29
N ALA A 148 -8.87 -7.95 8.46
CA ALA A 148 -9.58 -8.24 9.71
C ALA A 148 -10.25 -6.98 10.29
N SER A 149 -11.19 -7.19 11.23
CA SER A 149 -11.80 -6.13 12.02
C SER A 149 -10.78 -5.35 12.83
N ASP A 150 -11.22 -4.21 13.36
CA ASP A 150 -10.38 -3.33 14.18
C ASP A 150 -9.83 -4.05 15.42
N THR A 151 -8.55 -3.84 15.65
CA THR A 151 -7.88 -4.16 16.90
C THR A 151 -7.46 -2.86 17.57
N SER A 152 -7.74 -2.73 18.87
CA SER A 152 -7.27 -1.59 19.66
C SER A 152 -5.74 -1.50 19.59
N GLY A 153 -5.24 -0.36 19.16
CA GLY A 153 -3.82 -0.15 19.00
C GLY A 153 -3.09 0.08 20.32
N VAL A 154 -1.78 -0.15 20.29
CA VAL A 154 -0.85 0.15 21.37
C VAL A 154 0.00 1.34 20.99
N GLY A 155 0.23 2.22 21.93
CA GLY A 155 1.04 3.43 21.72
C GLY A 155 0.24 4.70 21.45
N SER A 156 0.94 5.80 21.24
CA SER A 156 0.33 7.11 21.05
C SER A 156 -0.38 7.20 19.71
N VAL A 157 -1.61 7.73 19.71
CA VAL A 157 -2.38 8.02 18.50
C VAL A 157 -1.60 8.97 17.59
N ARG A 158 -1.58 8.71 16.30
CA ARG A 158 -0.90 9.55 15.28
C ARG A 158 -1.46 9.30 13.89
N LEU A 159 -1.17 10.22 13.00
CA LEU A 159 -1.58 10.16 11.59
C LEU A 159 -0.43 10.63 10.69
N THR A 160 -0.57 10.47 9.38
CA THR A 160 0.43 10.88 8.37
C THR A 160 1.80 10.25 8.64
N LEU A 161 1.82 8.98 8.98
CA LEU A 161 3.02 8.21 9.27
C LEU A 161 3.42 7.37 8.06
N ALA A 162 4.69 6.99 8.02
CA ALA A 162 5.18 5.94 7.15
C ALA A 162 5.37 4.65 7.95
N ALA A 163 5.23 3.50 7.28
CA ALA A 163 5.52 2.20 7.85
C ALA A 163 6.28 1.35 6.82
N ALA A 164 7.10 0.43 7.29
CA ALA A 164 7.84 -0.50 6.45
C ALA A 164 7.96 -1.84 7.16
N GLY A 165 7.92 -2.93 6.37
CA GLY A 165 8.30 -4.25 6.82
C GLY A 165 9.82 -4.41 6.81
N TYR A 166 10.33 -5.26 7.70
CA TYR A 166 11.73 -5.68 7.71
C TYR A 166 11.81 -7.18 8.03
N ALA A 167 12.87 -7.83 7.56
CA ALA A 167 13.12 -9.23 7.84
C ALA A 167 14.05 -9.38 9.07
N ASN A 168 13.83 -10.44 9.83
CA ASN A 168 14.77 -10.93 10.85
C ASN A 168 15.69 -11.97 10.25
#